data_06d5d142ea4cd5e77432e6316408e09e
#
_entry.id   06d5d142ea4cd5e77432e6316408e09e
#
_cell.length_a   1.000
_cell.length_b   1.000
_cell.length_c   1.000
_cell.angle_alpha   90.00
_cell.angle_beta   90.00
_cell.angle_gamma   90.00
#
_symmetry.space_group_name_H-M   'P 1'
#
loop_
_entity.id
_entity.type
_entity.pdbx_description
1 polymer ?
#
loop_
_entity_poly.entity_id
_entity_poly.type
_entity_poly.pdbx_seq_one_letter_code
_entity_poly.pdbx_strand_id
1 'polypeptide(L)'
;MTAEVVTPICSGIECHKDAKKLQCPKCLNQGLHSYFCGQECFKRSWPIHKQLHIPPQAKKNEDGTYDPFPNFSYTGSLRAVYPLSPMRKIPEHIQKPDYAVTGTSPSEQLEARSFKIKRLNPQEIESMRTVCRLGREVLDAAAAAVRPGVTTDELDAIVHQACIERECYPSPLNYYHFPKSVCTSVNEIICHGIPDKRPLQDGDIVNLDVSVFHKGFHADLNETYYVGDKAKANPKLVCLVETTREALNAAIAAVKPGMLFKDIGNIIEKYAKSVKSHELSVIRTYCGHGVNQLFHCAPTIPHYAKNRCPGVMRPGMTFTIEPMLSLGSARDVSWPDDWTAATLSGDASAQFEHTLLVTEDGCEVLTARLPTSPGGPAPKK
;
A
#
# COMPACT_ATOMS: atom_id res chain seq x y z
N MET A 1 -14.40 19.49 -43.45
CA MET A 1 -14.05 18.42 -42.52
C MET A 1 -14.69 18.77 -41.18
N THR A 2 -15.81 18.13 -40.86
CA THR A 2 -16.47 18.30 -39.55
C THR A 2 -15.61 17.53 -38.54
N ALA A 3 -15.02 18.24 -37.60
CA ALA A 3 -14.31 17.62 -36.47
C ALA A 3 -15.30 16.68 -35.75
N GLU A 4 -15.00 15.39 -35.68
CA GLU A 4 -15.74 14.46 -34.82
C GLU A 4 -15.66 14.97 -33.39
N VAL A 5 -16.80 15.31 -32.82
CA VAL A 5 -16.91 15.69 -31.43
C VAL A 5 -16.73 14.42 -30.59
N VAL A 6 -15.52 14.15 -30.15
CA VAL A 6 -15.24 13.04 -29.23
C VAL A 6 -16.01 13.28 -27.94
N THR A 7 -17.00 12.45 -27.67
CA THR A 7 -17.73 12.50 -26.42
C THR A 7 -16.80 12.11 -25.25
N PRO A 8 -16.64 12.94 -24.22
CA PRO A 8 -15.75 12.59 -23.12
C PRO A 8 -16.29 11.39 -22.31
N ILE A 9 -15.39 10.55 -21.84
CA ILE A 9 -15.73 9.44 -20.94
C ILE A 9 -15.96 9.98 -19.54
N CYS A 10 -16.92 9.41 -18.82
CA CYS A 10 -17.25 9.79 -17.47
C CYS A 10 -16.04 9.69 -16.53
N SER A 11 -15.78 10.75 -15.76
CA SER A 11 -14.72 10.81 -14.75
C SER A 11 -15.09 10.09 -13.43
N GLY A 12 -16.24 9.43 -13.38
CA GLY A 12 -16.69 8.71 -12.20
C GLY A 12 -15.92 7.41 -11.95
N ILE A 13 -15.88 7.01 -10.68
CA ILE A 13 -15.22 5.77 -10.23
C ILE A 13 -15.78 4.58 -11.01
N GLU A 14 -14.88 3.81 -11.64
CA GLU A 14 -15.20 2.61 -12.43
C GLU A 14 -16.36 2.81 -13.43
N CYS A 15 -16.51 4.02 -13.97
CA CYS A 15 -17.54 4.36 -14.94
C CYS A 15 -16.93 4.57 -16.33
N HIS A 16 -17.30 3.71 -17.28
CA HIS A 16 -16.84 3.72 -18.66
C HIS A 16 -17.87 4.32 -19.64
N LYS A 17 -18.98 4.87 -19.12
CA LYS A 17 -20.04 5.46 -19.92
C LYS A 17 -19.60 6.80 -20.53
N ASP A 18 -20.18 7.13 -21.66
CA ASP A 18 -20.07 8.47 -22.21
C ASP A 18 -20.58 9.51 -21.21
N ALA A 19 -19.83 10.57 -21.03
CA ALA A 19 -20.22 11.69 -20.22
C ALA A 19 -21.04 12.67 -21.04
N LYS A 20 -22.17 13.09 -20.47
CA LYS A 20 -23.01 14.14 -21.06
C LYS A 20 -22.50 15.53 -20.64
N LYS A 21 -23.40 16.45 -20.40
CA LYS A 21 -23.10 17.86 -20.09
C LYS A 21 -22.79 18.14 -18.61
N LEU A 22 -22.87 17.12 -17.72
CA LEU A 22 -22.63 17.35 -16.28
C LEU A 22 -21.15 17.47 -16.01
N GLN A 23 -20.71 18.65 -15.59
CA GLN A 23 -19.35 18.94 -15.16
C GLN A 23 -19.32 19.36 -13.69
N CYS A 24 -18.19 19.13 -13.03
CA CYS A 24 -17.95 19.72 -11.72
C CYS A 24 -17.70 21.25 -11.86
N PRO A 25 -18.54 22.11 -11.26
CA PRO A 25 -18.35 23.57 -11.38
C PRO A 25 -17.03 24.05 -10.79
N LYS A 26 -16.56 23.41 -9.70
CA LYS A 26 -15.30 23.78 -9.05
C LYS A 26 -14.10 23.44 -9.92
N CYS A 27 -14.11 22.24 -10.55
CA CYS A 27 -13.08 21.88 -11.53
C CYS A 27 -13.05 22.87 -12.70
N LEU A 28 -14.24 23.20 -13.27
CA LEU A 28 -14.33 24.13 -14.39
C LEU A 28 -13.74 25.49 -14.06
N ASN A 29 -14.06 26.04 -12.87
CA ASN A 29 -13.51 27.32 -12.39
C ASN A 29 -11.98 27.27 -12.16
N GLN A 30 -11.42 26.08 -12.02
CA GLN A 30 -9.98 25.86 -11.83
C GLN A 30 -9.26 25.44 -13.13
N GLY A 31 -9.96 25.46 -14.26
CA GLY A 31 -9.43 25.02 -15.56
C GLY A 31 -9.29 23.50 -15.70
N LEU A 32 -9.95 22.74 -14.84
CA LEU A 32 -9.97 21.27 -14.88
C LEU A 32 -11.26 20.78 -15.55
N HIS A 33 -11.16 19.74 -16.35
CA HIS A 33 -12.31 19.19 -17.06
C HIS A 33 -12.66 17.81 -16.50
N SER A 34 -13.72 17.75 -15.67
CA SER A 34 -14.27 16.52 -15.09
C SER A 34 -15.73 16.37 -15.50
N TYR A 35 -16.03 15.38 -16.34
CA TYR A 35 -17.37 15.13 -16.87
C TYR A 35 -17.98 13.90 -16.23
N PHE A 36 -19.29 13.92 -15.96
CA PHE A 36 -20.01 12.81 -15.34
C PHE A 36 -21.24 12.42 -16.16
N CYS A 37 -21.52 11.11 -16.22
CA CYS A 37 -22.70 10.61 -16.94
C CYS A 37 -24.03 10.96 -16.26
N GLY A 38 -24.01 11.33 -14.98
CA GLY A 38 -25.17 11.74 -14.20
C GLY A 38 -24.84 12.08 -12.76
N GLN A 39 -25.85 12.63 -12.04
CA GLN A 39 -25.68 13.10 -10.65
C GLN A 39 -25.28 11.98 -9.68
N GLU A 40 -25.85 10.80 -9.81
CA GLU A 40 -25.52 9.66 -8.92
C GLU A 40 -24.07 9.24 -9.08
N CYS A 41 -23.55 9.23 -10.30
CA CYS A 41 -22.15 8.94 -10.57
C CYS A 41 -21.23 10.04 -9.98
N PHE A 42 -21.63 11.29 -10.08
CA PHE A 42 -20.89 12.41 -9.47
C PHE A 42 -20.84 12.29 -7.94
N LYS A 43 -22.01 12.08 -7.29
CA LYS A 43 -22.11 11.94 -5.82
C LYS A 43 -21.24 10.78 -5.32
N ARG A 44 -21.36 9.63 -5.96
CA ARG A 44 -20.57 8.43 -5.59
C ARG A 44 -19.08 8.68 -5.70
N SER A 45 -18.63 9.43 -6.70
CA SER A 45 -17.22 9.73 -6.92
C SER A 45 -16.68 10.88 -6.06
N TRP A 46 -17.55 11.60 -5.35
CA TRP A 46 -17.20 12.80 -4.61
C TRP A 46 -16.08 12.61 -3.58
N PRO A 47 -16.02 11.52 -2.79
CA PRO A 47 -14.97 11.34 -1.78
C PRO A 47 -13.55 11.43 -2.36
N ILE A 48 -13.33 10.87 -3.56
CA ILE A 48 -12.05 10.95 -4.28
C ILE A 48 -11.99 12.21 -5.14
N HIS A 49 -13.05 12.53 -5.88
CA HIS A 49 -13.07 13.67 -6.80
C HIS A 49 -12.74 15.01 -6.12
N LYS A 50 -13.22 15.23 -4.87
CA LYS A 50 -12.93 16.45 -4.11
C LYS A 50 -11.42 16.69 -3.89
N GLN A 51 -10.60 15.64 -3.89
CA GLN A 51 -9.14 15.72 -3.71
C GLN A 51 -8.43 16.36 -4.93
N LEU A 52 -9.08 16.41 -6.08
CA LEU A 52 -8.57 17.10 -7.27
C LEU A 52 -8.75 18.62 -7.19
N HIS A 53 -9.55 19.13 -6.24
CA HIS A 53 -9.82 20.55 -6.10
C HIS A 53 -8.69 21.26 -5.38
N ILE A 54 -8.17 22.32 -6.00
CA ILE A 54 -7.13 23.17 -5.42
C ILE A 54 -7.72 23.92 -4.21
N PRO A 55 -7.14 23.77 -3.00
CA PRO A 55 -7.56 24.57 -1.85
C PRO A 55 -7.34 26.06 -2.07
N PRO A 56 -8.23 26.97 -1.59
CA PRO A 56 -8.08 28.40 -1.82
C PRO A 56 -6.76 29.00 -1.32
N GLN A 57 -6.21 28.44 -0.23
CA GLN A 57 -4.96 28.87 0.39
C GLN A 57 -3.70 28.25 -0.21
N ALA A 58 -3.83 27.26 -1.10
CA ALA A 58 -2.69 26.60 -1.71
C ALA A 58 -1.96 27.57 -2.66
N LYS A 59 -0.65 27.69 -2.47
CA LYS A 59 0.22 28.45 -3.36
C LYS A 59 0.79 27.50 -4.40
N LYS A 60 0.57 27.79 -5.68
CA LYS A 60 1.14 27.05 -6.79
C LYS A 60 2.61 27.41 -6.97
N ASN A 61 3.43 26.38 -7.19
CA ASN A 61 4.80 26.51 -7.67
C ASN A 61 4.81 26.90 -9.17
N GLU A 62 5.98 27.21 -9.72
CA GLU A 62 6.15 27.56 -11.14
C GLU A 62 5.72 26.43 -12.09
N ASP A 63 5.91 25.18 -11.68
CA ASP A 63 5.49 23.99 -12.41
C ASP A 63 4.00 23.62 -12.24
N GLY A 64 3.24 24.46 -11.51
CA GLY A 64 1.82 24.25 -11.22
C GLY A 64 1.52 23.28 -10.08
N THR A 65 2.52 22.69 -9.46
CA THR A 65 2.35 21.86 -8.25
C THR A 65 2.06 22.72 -7.02
N TYR A 66 1.52 22.11 -5.96
CA TYR A 66 1.23 22.80 -4.71
C TYR A 66 1.14 21.80 -3.53
N ASP A 67 1.38 22.33 -2.31
CA ASP A 67 1.03 21.63 -1.07
C ASP A 67 -0.48 21.78 -0.80
N PRO A 68 -1.25 20.69 -0.73
CA PRO A 68 -2.68 20.74 -0.44
C PRO A 68 -2.99 21.07 1.03
N PHE A 69 -2.01 20.98 1.93
CA PHE A 69 -2.18 21.13 3.39
C PHE A 69 -1.27 22.22 3.99
N PRO A 70 -1.31 23.47 3.49
CA PRO A 70 -0.36 24.51 3.85
C PRO A 70 -0.38 24.92 5.34
N ASN A 71 -1.43 24.54 6.08
CA ASN A 71 -1.58 24.81 7.51
C ASN A 71 -1.28 23.58 8.38
N PHE A 72 -0.91 22.45 7.78
CA PHE A 72 -0.56 21.23 8.53
C PHE A 72 0.90 21.28 8.99
N SER A 73 1.13 20.91 10.24
CA SER A 73 2.49 20.82 10.79
C SER A 73 3.08 19.47 10.48
N TYR A 74 3.74 19.36 9.33
CA TYR A 74 4.47 18.16 8.96
C TYR A 74 5.62 17.87 9.93
N THR A 75 5.83 16.60 10.26
CA THR A 75 6.85 16.20 11.24
C THR A 75 8.25 16.07 10.64
N GLY A 76 8.35 15.76 9.34
CA GLY A 76 9.61 15.62 8.62
C GLY A 76 9.74 16.62 7.46
N SER A 77 10.62 16.27 6.52
CA SER A 77 10.93 17.11 5.36
C SER A 77 9.94 16.96 4.20
N LEU A 78 9.19 15.87 4.15
CA LEU A 78 8.27 15.61 3.07
C LEU A 78 7.04 16.51 3.14
N ARG A 79 6.53 16.83 1.96
CA ARG A 79 5.27 17.53 1.74
C ARG A 79 4.51 16.79 0.66
N ALA A 80 3.19 16.76 0.76
CA ALA A 80 2.35 16.28 -0.34
C ALA A 80 2.51 17.18 -1.56
N VAL A 81 2.61 16.61 -2.75
CA VAL A 81 2.82 17.35 -4.01
C VAL A 81 1.66 17.11 -4.97
N TYR A 82 0.70 18.02 -4.94
CA TYR A 82 -0.51 17.99 -5.76
C TYR A 82 -0.40 18.92 -7.00
N PRO A 83 -1.29 18.81 -8.02
CA PRO A 83 -2.51 17.98 -8.01
C PRO A 83 -2.20 16.50 -8.21
N LEU A 84 -2.96 15.63 -7.55
CA LEU A 84 -2.94 14.20 -7.87
C LEU A 84 -3.40 13.99 -9.32
N SER A 85 -2.84 13.00 -9.98
CA SER A 85 -3.42 12.49 -11.24
C SER A 85 -4.80 11.87 -10.94
N PRO A 86 -5.75 11.93 -11.89
CA PRO A 86 -7.05 11.31 -11.73
C PRO A 86 -6.92 9.81 -11.41
N MET A 87 -7.86 9.30 -10.62
CA MET A 87 -7.94 7.88 -10.32
C MET A 87 -8.01 7.07 -11.63
N ARG A 88 -7.14 6.08 -11.75
CA ARG A 88 -7.03 5.20 -12.91
C ARG A 88 -8.21 4.22 -12.93
N LYS A 89 -8.55 3.68 -14.08
CA LYS A 89 -9.68 2.75 -14.26
C LYS A 89 -9.20 1.38 -14.67
N ILE A 90 -9.91 0.37 -14.20
CA ILE A 90 -9.67 -1.04 -14.53
C ILE A 90 -10.61 -1.48 -15.65
N PRO A 91 -10.14 -2.19 -16.69
CA PRO A 91 -10.98 -2.76 -17.73
C PRO A 91 -12.18 -3.55 -17.19
N GLU A 92 -13.32 -3.52 -17.88
CA GLU A 92 -14.56 -4.12 -17.40
C GLU A 92 -14.50 -5.64 -17.25
N HIS A 93 -13.68 -6.31 -18.06
CA HIS A 93 -13.53 -7.78 -18.02
C HIS A 93 -12.74 -8.27 -16.80
N ILE A 94 -11.96 -7.43 -16.13
CA ILE A 94 -11.22 -7.79 -14.92
C ILE A 94 -12.19 -7.83 -13.76
N GLN A 95 -12.20 -8.95 -13.02
CA GLN A 95 -13.01 -9.10 -11.82
C GLN A 95 -12.59 -8.09 -10.76
N LYS A 96 -13.58 -7.50 -10.10
CA LYS A 96 -13.38 -6.44 -9.11
C LYS A 96 -13.88 -6.88 -7.73
N PRO A 97 -13.24 -6.46 -6.63
CA PRO A 97 -13.75 -6.69 -5.29
C PRO A 97 -15.03 -5.87 -5.04
N ASP A 98 -15.76 -6.20 -3.98
CA ASP A 98 -17.06 -5.60 -3.66
C ASP A 98 -17.03 -4.09 -3.40
N TYR A 99 -15.90 -3.58 -2.95
CA TYR A 99 -15.68 -2.15 -2.67
C TYR A 99 -15.26 -1.33 -3.89
N ALA A 100 -14.90 -1.93 -5.01
CA ALA A 100 -14.30 -1.25 -6.16
C ALA A 100 -15.10 -0.04 -6.66
N VAL A 101 -16.43 -0.07 -6.53
CA VAL A 101 -17.33 1.00 -6.97
C VAL A 101 -17.74 1.92 -5.83
N THR A 102 -18.00 1.37 -4.63
CA THR A 102 -18.59 2.11 -3.50
C THR A 102 -17.55 2.68 -2.54
N GLY A 103 -16.35 2.11 -2.52
CA GLY A 103 -15.30 2.45 -1.57
C GLY A 103 -15.45 1.76 -0.21
N THR A 104 -16.45 0.95 -0.01
CA THR A 104 -16.67 0.22 1.26
C THR A 104 -16.79 -1.27 0.98
N SER A 105 -16.23 -2.11 1.86
CA SER A 105 -16.27 -3.57 1.75
C SER A 105 -17.33 -4.15 2.68
N PRO A 106 -18.54 -4.48 2.18
CA PRO A 106 -19.57 -5.12 2.98
C PRO A 106 -19.17 -6.50 3.49
N SER A 107 -18.39 -7.25 2.72
CA SER A 107 -17.89 -8.58 3.09
C SER A 107 -16.96 -8.52 4.30
N GLU A 108 -16.01 -7.59 4.35
CA GLU A 108 -15.14 -7.39 5.52
C GLU A 108 -15.91 -6.91 6.74
N GLN A 109 -16.88 -5.99 6.56
CA GLN A 109 -17.74 -5.53 7.66
C GLN A 109 -18.58 -6.66 8.27
N LEU A 110 -18.99 -7.64 7.44
CA LEU A 110 -19.70 -8.81 7.91
C LEU A 110 -18.77 -9.76 8.66
N GLU A 111 -17.58 -10.03 8.12
CA GLU A 111 -16.61 -10.95 8.71
C GLU A 111 -16.01 -10.40 10.02
N ALA A 112 -15.81 -9.09 10.13
CA ALA A 112 -15.34 -8.44 11.35
C ALA A 112 -16.22 -8.75 12.59
N ARG A 113 -17.46 -9.17 12.39
CA ARG A 113 -18.39 -9.60 13.46
C ARG A 113 -18.20 -11.05 13.89
N SER A 114 -17.54 -11.88 13.06
CA SER A 114 -17.40 -13.32 13.31
C SER A 114 -16.16 -13.66 14.17
N PHE A 115 -15.12 -12.85 14.13
CA PHE A 115 -13.82 -13.09 14.77
C PHE A 115 -13.19 -14.45 14.43
N LYS A 116 -13.63 -15.12 13.37
CA LYS A 116 -13.14 -16.45 12.97
C LYS A 116 -11.96 -16.30 12.03
N ILE A 117 -10.85 -16.94 12.36
CA ILE A 117 -9.72 -17.05 11.45
C ILE A 117 -10.02 -18.20 10.48
N LYS A 118 -10.14 -17.88 9.21
CA LYS A 118 -10.43 -18.86 8.16
C LYS A 118 -9.26 -19.82 7.96
N ARG A 119 -9.59 -21.09 7.69
CA ARG A 119 -8.67 -22.10 7.18
C ARG A 119 -9.06 -22.43 5.75
N LEU A 120 -8.14 -22.27 4.84
CA LEU A 120 -8.37 -22.48 3.41
C LEU A 120 -8.34 -23.98 3.08
N ASN A 121 -9.17 -24.39 2.15
CA ASN A 121 -9.13 -25.70 1.54
C ASN A 121 -8.01 -25.77 0.45
N PRO A 122 -7.66 -26.94 -0.08
CA PRO A 122 -6.58 -27.06 -1.07
C PRO A 122 -6.76 -26.21 -2.32
N GLN A 123 -8.00 -26.04 -2.84
CA GLN A 123 -8.27 -25.20 -4.01
C GLN A 123 -8.09 -23.73 -3.71
N GLU A 124 -8.53 -23.28 -2.53
CA GLU A 124 -8.32 -21.90 -2.08
C GLU A 124 -6.84 -21.59 -1.88
N ILE A 125 -6.05 -22.56 -1.38
CA ILE A 125 -4.60 -22.43 -1.23
C ILE A 125 -3.92 -22.24 -2.60
N GLU A 126 -4.31 -23.01 -3.63
CA GLU A 126 -3.76 -22.81 -4.98
C GLU A 126 -4.14 -21.44 -5.56
N SER A 127 -5.34 -20.94 -5.26
CA SER A 127 -5.75 -19.58 -5.63
C SER A 127 -4.87 -18.54 -4.93
N MET A 128 -4.57 -18.73 -3.64
CA MET A 128 -3.65 -17.84 -2.90
C MET A 128 -2.23 -17.88 -3.47
N ARG A 129 -1.69 -19.06 -3.80
CA ARG A 129 -0.37 -19.20 -4.45
C ARG A 129 -0.33 -18.42 -5.77
N THR A 130 -1.39 -18.54 -6.54
CA THR A 130 -1.52 -17.82 -7.83
C THR A 130 -1.51 -16.33 -7.65
N VAL A 131 -2.42 -15.77 -6.81
CA VAL A 131 -2.54 -14.32 -6.63
C VAL A 131 -1.28 -13.74 -5.98
N CYS A 132 -0.67 -14.43 -5.02
CA CYS A 132 0.57 -13.99 -4.37
C CYS A 132 1.76 -13.94 -5.34
N ARG A 133 1.88 -14.90 -6.26
CA ARG A 133 2.89 -14.85 -7.34
C ARG A 133 2.64 -13.65 -8.26
N LEU A 134 1.39 -13.39 -8.64
CA LEU A 134 1.04 -12.23 -9.47
C LEU A 134 1.36 -10.91 -8.74
N GLY A 135 1.04 -10.81 -7.44
CA GLY A 135 1.41 -9.66 -6.61
C GLY A 135 2.92 -9.42 -6.57
N ARG A 136 3.72 -10.49 -6.41
CA ARG A 136 5.19 -10.42 -6.46
C ARG A 136 5.68 -9.88 -7.82
N GLU A 137 5.15 -10.37 -8.92
CA GLU A 137 5.51 -9.91 -10.26
C GLU A 137 5.14 -8.42 -10.47
N VAL A 138 4.02 -7.96 -9.89
CA VAL A 138 3.62 -6.54 -9.94
C VAL A 138 4.57 -5.66 -9.13
N LEU A 139 4.92 -6.09 -7.91
CA LEU A 139 5.90 -5.36 -7.09
C LEU A 139 7.27 -5.27 -7.78
N ASP A 140 7.72 -6.38 -8.37
CA ASP A 140 9.01 -6.43 -9.08
C ASP A 140 9.04 -5.46 -10.28
N ALA A 141 7.92 -5.32 -11.00
CA ALA A 141 7.81 -4.35 -12.11
C ALA A 141 7.97 -2.90 -11.62
N ALA A 142 7.34 -2.54 -10.50
CA ALA A 142 7.49 -1.21 -9.92
C ALA A 142 8.90 -0.99 -9.32
N ALA A 143 9.43 -1.99 -8.63
CA ALA A 143 10.76 -1.94 -8.02
C ALA A 143 11.87 -1.72 -9.06
N ALA A 144 11.75 -2.32 -10.24
CA ALA A 144 12.69 -2.12 -11.35
C ALA A 144 12.75 -0.66 -11.85
N ALA A 145 11.69 0.12 -11.62
CA ALA A 145 11.62 1.54 -12.00
C ALA A 145 12.11 2.50 -10.93
N VAL A 146 12.39 2.03 -9.71
CA VAL A 146 12.85 2.89 -8.60
C VAL A 146 14.23 3.46 -8.90
N ARG A 147 14.29 4.79 -9.03
CA ARG A 147 15.53 5.56 -9.25
C ARG A 147 15.30 7.02 -8.90
N PRO A 148 16.37 7.82 -8.69
CA PRO A 148 16.23 9.26 -8.58
C PRO A 148 15.52 9.85 -9.81
N GLY A 149 14.62 10.81 -9.57
CA GLY A 149 13.86 11.54 -10.59
C GLY A 149 12.51 10.91 -10.99
N VAL A 150 12.26 9.60 -10.72
CA VAL A 150 10.92 9.02 -10.92
C VAL A 150 9.97 9.54 -9.84
N THR A 151 8.74 9.87 -10.22
CA THR A 151 7.69 10.25 -9.25
C THR A 151 6.98 9.02 -8.71
N THR A 152 6.40 9.13 -7.53
CA THR A 152 5.58 8.04 -6.98
C THR A 152 4.30 7.84 -7.79
N ASP A 153 3.77 8.87 -8.47
CA ASP A 153 2.64 8.76 -9.41
C ASP A 153 3.01 7.95 -10.69
N GLU A 154 4.27 8.03 -11.15
CA GLU A 154 4.75 7.16 -12.24
C GLU A 154 4.88 5.71 -11.78
N LEU A 155 5.31 5.46 -10.55
CA LEU A 155 5.32 4.11 -9.97
C LEU A 155 3.89 3.55 -9.83
N ASP A 156 2.91 4.36 -9.43
CA ASP A 156 1.48 4.00 -9.43
C ASP A 156 0.98 3.61 -10.84
N ALA A 157 1.39 4.34 -11.87
CA ALA A 157 1.05 3.99 -13.25
C ALA A 157 1.60 2.63 -13.67
N ILE A 158 2.84 2.33 -13.26
CA ILE A 158 3.49 1.03 -13.55
C ILE A 158 2.75 -0.10 -12.83
N VAL A 159 2.45 0.06 -11.53
CA VAL A 159 1.70 -0.94 -10.76
C VAL A 159 0.33 -1.16 -11.38
N HIS A 160 -0.40 -0.10 -11.70
CA HIS A 160 -1.73 -0.18 -12.32
C HIS A 160 -1.69 -0.97 -13.62
N GLN A 161 -0.75 -0.65 -14.51
CA GLN A 161 -0.58 -1.32 -15.78
C GLN A 161 -0.17 -2.79 -15.61
N ALA A 162 0.76 -3.07 -14.69
CA ALA A 162 1.21 -4.43 -14.39
C ALA A 162 0.07 -5.30 -13.81
N CYS A 163 -0.85 -4.71 -13.04
CA CYS A 163 -2.07 -5.39 -12.59
C CYS A 163 -2.97 -5.76 -13.77
N ILE A 164 -3.23 -4.81 -14.69
CA ILE A 164 -4.08 -5.04 -15.87
C ILE A 164 -3.51 -6.17 -16.72
N GLU A 165 -2.21 -6.17 -17.01
CA GLU A 165 -1.53 -7.20 -17.79
C GLU A 165 -1.65 -8.60 -17.20
N ARG A 166 -1.90 -8.69 -15.88
CA ARG A 166 -2.08 -9.94 -15.13
C ARG A 166 -3.53 -10.25 -14.76
N GLU A 167 -4.47 -9.53 -15.39
CA GLU A 167 -5.90 -9.64 -15.08
C GLU A 167 -6.22 -9.47 -13.57
N CYS A 168 -5.46 -8.62 -12.90
CA CYS A 168 -5.63 -8.29 -11.48
C CYS A 168 -6.27 -6.91 -11.31
N TYR A 169 -7.01 -6.76 -10.22
CA TYR A 169 -7.41 -5.47 -9.68
C TYR A 169 -6.42 -5.06 -8.58
N PRO A 170 -5.84 -3.84 -8.60
CA PRO A 170 -5.00 -3.37 -7.49
C PRO A 170 -5.87 -3.13 -6.25
N SER A 171 -5.66 -3.92 -5.20
CA SER A 171 -6.54 -3.94 -4.03
C SER A 171 -6.71 -2.58 -3.33
N PRO A 172 -5.69 -1.69 -3.25
CA PRO A 172 -5.87 -0.39 -2.62
C PRO A 172 -6.82 0.54 -3.37
N LEU A 173 -7.00 0.36 -4.69
CA LEU A 173 -7.76 1.27 -5.54
C LEU A 173 -9.23 1.37 -5.09
N ASN A 174 -9.64 2.55 -4.66
CA ASN A 174 -10.94 2.84 -4.05
C ASN A 174 -11.26 2.08 -2.75
N TYR A 175 -10.32 1.35 -2.15
CA TYR A 175 -10.52 0.77 -0.83
C TYR A 175 -10.61 1.89 0.21
N TYR A 176 -11.77 2.03 0.88
CA TYR A 176 -12.10 3.19 1.73
C TYR A 176 -11.71 4.53 1.11
N HIS A 177 -11.91 4.66 -0.22
CA HIS A 177 -11.61 5.85 -1.02
C HIS A 177 -10.12 6.17 -1.19
N PHE A 178 -9.23 5.19 -1.03
CA PHE A 178 -7.83 5.36 -1.43
C PHE A 178 -7.74 5.60 -2.94
N PRO A 179 -7.05 6.67 -3.41
CA PRO A 179 -7.20 7.12 -4.81
C PRO A 179 -6.26 6.47 -5.82
N LYS A 180 -5.39 5.55 -5.38
CA LYS A 180 -4.27 5.03 -6.16
C LYS A 180 -4.20 3.50 -6.12
N SER A 181 -3.32 2.91 -6.95
CA SER A 181 -3.19 1.45 -7.13
C SER A 181 -2.13 0.82 -6.25
N VAL A 182 -1.34 1.62 -5.54
CA VAL A 182 -0.24 1.21 -4.66
C VAL A 182 -0.07 2.24 -3.56
N CYS A 183 0.41 1.83 -2.38
CA CYS A 183 0.92 2.80 -1.41
C CYS A 183 2.43 3.00 -1.63
N THR A 184 2.88 4.27 -1.58
CA THR A 184 4.30 4.63 -1.74
C THR A 184 4.75 5.46 -0.55
N SER A 185 5.49 4.85 0.37
CA SER A 185 5.88 5.47 1.63
C SER A 185 7.36 5.83 1.61
N VAL A 186 7.64 7.13 1.53
CA VAL A 186 9.01 7.67 1.39
C VAL A 186 9.51 8.15 2.74
N ASN A 187 10.74 7.87 3.09
CA ASN A 187 11.49 8.35 4.27
C ASN A 187 10.70 8.25 5.59
N GLU A 188 10.20 9.38 6.12
CA GLU A 188 9.43 9.45 7.38
C GLU A 188 8.00 8.92 7.27
N ILE A 189 7.52 8.59 6.07
CA ILE A 189 6.20 7.97 5.91
C ILE A 189 6.30 6.50 6.29
N ILE A 190 5.48 6.10 7.25
CA ILE A 190 5.45 4.74 7.80
C ILE A 190 4.77 3.80 6.81
N CYS A 191 3.54 4.15 6.40
CA CYS A 191 2.71 3.38 5.47
C CYS A 191 1.62 4.25 4.86
N HIS A 192 0.88 3.70 3.89
CA HIS A 192 -0.27 4.29 3.22
C HIS A 192 0.01 5.62 2.51
N GLY A 193 1.27 5.91 2.17
CA GLY A 193 1.63 7.10 1.39
C GLY A 193 0.91 7.11 0.05
N ILE A 194 0.19 8.21 -0.24
CA ILE A 194 -0.52 8.38 -1.52
C ILE A 194 0.48 8.77 -2.60
N PRO A 195 0.61 8.01 -3.70
CA PRO A 195 1.41 8.39 -4.85
C PRO A 195 1.11 9.79 -5.36
N ASP A 196 2.13 10.64 -5.49
CA ASP A 196 2.03 12.03 -5.90
C ASP A 196 3.13 12.42 -6.92
N LYS A 197 3.25 13.71 -7.22
CA LYS A 197 4.19 14.23 -8.22
C LYS A 197 5.60 14.53 -7.69
N ARG A 198 5.88 14.24 -6.42
CA ARG A 198 7.23 14.43 -5.89
C ARG A 198 8.20 13.44 -6.55
N PRO A 199 9.26 13.90 -7.23
CA PRO A 199 10.29 13.01 -7.72
C PRO A 199 11.12 12.46 -6.56
N LEU A 200 11.41 11.15 -6.60
CA LEU A 200 12.33 10.51 -5.67
C LEU A 200 13.73 11.12 -5.82
N GLN A 201 14.41 11.33 -4.70
CA GLN A 201 15.74 11.94 -4.64
C GLN A 201 16.80 10.88 -4.29
N ASP A 202 18.04 11.12 -4.80
CA ASP A 202 19.18 10.31 -4.38
C ASP A 202 19.44 10.50 -2.87
N GLY A 203 19.21 9.47 -2.10
CA GLY A 203 19.24 9.48 -0.63
C GLY A 203 17.92 9.13 0.02
N ASP A 204 16.80 9.08 -0.73
CA ASP A 204 15.53 8.59 -0.23
C ASP A 204 15.55 7.07 -0.04
N ILE A 205 14.71 6.57 0.85
CA ILE A 205 14.18 5.20 0.83
C ILE A 205 12.71 5.26 0.47
N VAL A 206 12.20 4.27 -0.24
CA VAL A 206 10.76 4.17 -0.59
C VAL A 206 10.26 2.76 -0.35
N ASN A 207 9.19 2.64 0.42
CA ASN A 207 8.42 1.42 0.51
C ASN A 207 7.36 1.41 -0.60
N LEU A 208 7.27 0.31 -1.32
CA LEU A 208 6.23 0.02 -2.30
C LEU A 208 5.36 -1.09 -1.70
N ASP A 209 4.11 -0.76 -1.42
CA ASP A 209 3.15 -1.67 -0.83
C ASP A 209 2.09 -2.02 -1.89
N VAL A 210 2.21 -3.24 -2.40
CA VAL A 210 1.44 -3.76 -3.51
C VAL A 210 0.49 -4.84 -3.03
N SER A 211 -0.79 -4.61 -3.23
CA SER A 211 -1.81 -5.61 -2.99
C SER A 211 -2.64 -5.80 -4.26
N VAL A 212 -2.93 -7.04 -4.61
CA VAL A 212 -3.67 -7.37 -5.83
C VAL A 212 -4.82 -8.33 -5.55
N PHE A 213 -5.92 -8.16 -6.28
CA PHE A 213 -7.08 -9.05 -6.27
C PHE A 213 -7.17 -9.79 -7.60
N HIS A 214 -7.24 -11.13 -7.54
CA HIS A 214 -7.39 -11.99 -8.71
C HIS A 214 -8.30 -13.16 -8.40
N LYS A 215 -9.34 -13.35 -9.23
CA LYS A 215 -10.28 -14.49 -9.15
C LYS A 215 -10.80 -14.76 -7.73
N GLY A 216 -11.14 -13.70 -7.01
CA GLY A 216 -11.77 -13.79 -5.68
C GLY A 216 -10.81 -13.84 -4.50
N PHE A 217 -9.49 -13.67 -4.70
CA PHE A 217 -8.48 -13.70 -3.64
C PHE A 217 -7.58 -12.45 -3.70
N HIS A 218 -7.11 -12.01 -2.53
CA HIS A 218 -6.15 -10.94 -2.37
C HIS A 218 -4.77 -11.49 -2.02
N ALA A 219 -3.73 -10.79 -2.50
CA ALA A 219 -2.35 -10.91 -2.04
C ALA A 219 -1.90 -9.56 -1.52
N ASP A 220 -0.98 -9.59 -0.56
CA ASP A 220 -0.41 -8.39 0.05
C ASP A 220 1.08 -8.58 0.30
N LEU A 221 1.89 -7.59 -0.10
CA LEU A 221 3.33 -7.61 0.09
C LEU A 221 3.95 -6.24 -0.11
N ASN A 222 4.98 -5.93 0.67
CA ASN A 222 5.74 -4.72 0.46
C ASN A 222 7.24 -4.89 0.70
N GLU A 223 8.03 -4.02 0.11
CA GLU A 223 9.47 -3.94 0.33
C GLU A 223 9.94 -2.48 0.31
N THR A 224 10.94 -2.17 1.12
CA THR A 224 11.62 -0.87 1.11
C THR A 224 12.86 -0.91 0.23
N TYR A 225 12.97 0.04 -0.68
CA TYR A 225 14.05 0.17 -1.65
C TYR A 225 14.89 1.43 -1.39
N TYR A 226 16.21 1.34 -1.65
CA TYR A 226 17.10 2.49 -1.64
C TYR A 226 16.99 3.25 -2.97
N VAL A 227 16.88 4.56 -2.90
CA VAL A 227 16.85 5.43 -4.08
C VAL A 227 18.22 6.06 -4.27
N GLY A 228 18.91 5.60 -5.31
CA GLY A 228 20.28 6.06 -5.63
C GLY A 228 21.38 5.57 -4.69
N ASP A 229 22.55 6.11 -4.86
CA ASP A 229 23.75 5.63 -4.15
C ASP A 229 23.91 6.28 -2.76
N LYS A 230 23.43 7.50 -2.57
CA LYS A 230 23.49 8.15 -1.25
C LYS A 230 22.67 7.42 -0.20
N ALA A 231 21.51 6.84 -0.59
CA ALA A 231 20.71 6.03 0.33
C ALA A 231 21.49 4.78 0.78
N LYS A 232 22.12 4.08 -0.16
CA LYS A 232 22.95 2.89 0.12
C LYS A 232 24.20 3.20 0.93
N ALA A 233 24.75 4.40 0.80
CA ALA A 233 25.91 4.86 1.56
C ALA A 233 25.57 5.38 2.96
N ASN A 234 24.29 5.59 3.29
CA ASN A 234 23.87 6.10 4.59
C ASN A 234 23.73 4.95 5.62
N PRO A 235 24.66 4.86 6.61
CA PRO A 235 24.67 3.72 7.54
C PRO A 235 23.42 3.64 8.41
N LYS A 236 22.74 4.77 8.69
CA LYS A 236 21.48 4.77 9.45
C LYS A 236 20.34 4.15 8.64
N LEU A 237 20.21 4.53 7.37
CA LEU A 237 19.19 3.97 6.48
C LEU A 237 19.45 2.49 6.21
N VAL A 238 20.71 2.11 5.98
CA VAL A 238 21.09 0.69 5.82
C VAL A 238 20.75 -0.11 7.06
N CYS A 239 21.11 0.39 8.26
CA CYS A 239 20.75 -0.27 9.50
C CYS A 239 19.23 -0.43 9.66
N LEU A 240 18.44 0.61 9.38
CA LEU A 240 17.00 0.58 9.45
C LEU A 240 16.39 -0.47 8.50
N VAL A 241 16.72 -0.36 7.21
CA VAL A 241 16.15 -1.21 6.15
C VAL A 241 16.51 -2.68 6.36
N GLU A 242 17.81 -2.95 6.60
CA GLU A 242 18.27 -4.33 6.80
C GLU A 242 17.70 -4.95 8.10
N THR A 243 17.64 -4.16 9.20
CA THR A 243 17.07 -4.67 10.46
C THR A 243 15.57 -4.96 10.31
N THR A 244 14.83 -4.14 9.58
CA THR A 244 13.40 -4.37 9.35
C THR A 244 13.18 -5.66 8.57
N ARG A 245 13.95 -5.87 7.50
CA ARG A 245 13.89 -7.11 6.71
C ARG A 245 14.26 -8.35 7.53
N GLU A 246 15.33 -8.29 8.28
CA GLU A 246 15.80 -9.43 9.09
C GLU A 246 14.85 -9.71 10.28
N ALA A 247 14.20 -8.69 10.84
CA ALA A 247 13.17 -8.87 11.87
C ALA A 247 11.95 -9.62 11.31
N LEU A 248 11.54 -9.29 10.07
CA LEU A 248 10.51 -10.04 9.35
C LEU A 248 10.95 -11.49 9.12
N ASN A 249 12.15 -11.72 8.60
CA ASN A 249 12.69 -13.06 8.36
C ASN A 249 12.75 -13.91 9.63
N ALA A 250 13.17 -13.31 10.75
CA ALA A 250 13.21 -13.98 12.05
C ALA A 250 11.80 -14.40 12.53
N ALA A 251 10.79 -13.54 12.29
CA ALA A 251 9.41 -13.88 12.61
C ALA A 251 8.87 -15.02 11.72
N ILE A 252 9.11 -14.93 10.40
CA ILE A 252 8.70 -15.97 9.43
C ILE A 252 9.31 -17.32 9.78
N ALA A 253 10.60 -17.37 10.13
CA ALA A 253 11.30 -18.61 10.49
C ALA A 253 10.72 -19.31 11.73
N ALA A 254 10.00 -18.59 12.59
CA ALA A 254 9.35 -19.15 13.77
C ALA A 254 7.92 -19.63 13.52
N VAL A 255 7.30 -19.23 12.40
CA VAL A 255 5.90 -19.59 12.10
C VAL A 255 5.75 -21.09 11.90
N LYS A 256 4.85 -21.68 12.71
CA LYS A 256 4.49 -23.10 12.63
C LYS A 256 3.15 -23.37 13.31
N PRO A 257 2.50 -24.50 13.04
CA PRO A 257 1.30 -24.90 13.76
C PRO A 257 1.50 -24.91 15.29
N GLY A 258 0.52 -24.39 16.01
CA GLY A 258 0.57 -24.30 17.48
C GLY A 258 1.20 -23.02 18.03
N MET A 259 1.90 -22.23 17.23
CA MET A 259 2.42 -20.93 17.64
C MET A 259 1.27 -19.93 17.88
N LEU A 260 1.41 -19.06 18.89
CA LEU A 260 0.45 -18.00 19.16
C LEU A 260 0.76 -16.78 18.29
N PHE A 261 -0.25 -16.15 17.69
CA PHE A 261 -0.06 -14.94 16.87
C PHE A 261 0.65 -13.81 17.62
N LYS A 262 0.35 -13.65 18.92
CA LYS A 262 1.00 -12.62 19.77
C LYS A 262 2.53 -12.77 19.86
N ASP A 263 3.08 -13.96 19.62
CA ASP A 263 4.52 -14.20 19.77
C ASP A 263 5.34 -13.63 18.60
N ILE A 264 4.70 -13.34 17.46
CA ILE A 264 5.32 -12.64 16.32
C ILE A 264 5.92 -11.30 16.78
N GLY A 265 5.13 -10.49 17.49
CA GLY A 265 5.60 -9.19 17.97
C GLY A 265 6.74 -9.30 18.99
N ASN A 266 6.77 -10.36 19.80
CA ASN A 266 7.88 -10.62 20.72
C ASN A 266 9.21 -10.87 19.97
N ILE A 267 9.16 -11.61 18.87
CA ILE A 267 10.33 -11.94 18.04
C ILE A 267 10.83 -10.67 17.34
N ILE A 268 9.94 -9.93 16.68
CA ILE A 268 10.26 -8.71 15.94
C ILE A 268 10.91 -7.67 16.85
N GLU A 269 10.26 -7.33 17.97
CA GLU A 269 10.78 -6.30 18.89
C GLU A 269 12.09 -6.74 19.56
N LYS A 270 12.24 -8.05 19.88
CA LYS A 270 13.50 -8.60 20.38
C LYS A 270 14.62 -8.45 19.36
N TYR A 271 14.35 -8.74 18.08
CA TYR A 271 15.32 -8.60 17.00
C TYR A 271 15.73 -7.13 16.82
N ALA A 272 14.77 -6.22 16.69
CA ALA A 272 15.04 -4.78 16.58
C ALA A 272 15.90 -4.26 17.72
N LYS A 273 15.62 -4.65 18.96
CA LYS A 273 16.41 -4.27 20.15
C LYS A 273 17.78 -4.94 20.26
N SER A 274 18.03 -6.00 19.51
CA SER A 274 19.35 -6.66 19.50
C SER A 274 20.40 -5.88 18.72
N VAL A 275 19.97 -5.06 17.77
CA VAL A 275 20.85 -4.20 16.97
C VAL A 275 21.29 -3.01 17.82
N LYS A 276 22.61 -2.87 18.04
CA LYS A 276 23.19 -1.87 18.96
C LYS A 276 23.74 -0.64 18.25
N SER A 277 23.88 -0.67 16.93
CA SER A 277 24.44 0.44 16.16
C SER A 277 23.54 1.67 16.14
N HIS A 278 22.20 1.45 16.17
CA HIS A 278 21.19 2.50 16.22
C HIS A 278 19.99 2.02 17.04
N GLU A 279 19.35 2.94 17.75
CA GLU A 279 18.10 2.64 18.45
C GLU A 279 16.95 2.65 17.44
N LEU A 280 16.25 1.51 17.33
CA LEU A 280 15.11 1.33 16.44
C LEU A 280 13.85 1.09 17.25
N SER A 281 12.77 1.76 16.84
CA SER A 281 11.45 1.63 17.45
C SER A 281 10.51 0.82 16.53
N VAL A 282 9.72 -0.08 17.14
CA VAL A 282 8.65 -0.79 16.42
C VAL A 282 7.38 0.06 16.43
N ILE A 283 6.84 0.39 15.29
CA ILE A 283 5.56 1.10 15.15
C ILE A 283 4.43 0.21 15.70
N ARG A 284 3.46 0.83 16.41
CA ARG A 284 2.44 0.09 17.16
C ARG A 284 1.03 0.23 16.62
N THR A 285 0.78 1.24 15.81
CA THR A 285 -0.55 1.59 15.32
C THR A 285 -1.02 0.63 14.22
N TYR A 286 -0.10 0.16 13.40
CA TYR A 286 -0.38 -0.70 12.26
C TYR A 286 0.03 -2.15 12.55
N CYS A 287 -0.72 -3.09 11.98
CA CYS A 287 -0.64 -4.52 12.30
C CYS A 287 -0.75 -5.35 11.03
N GLY A 288 -0.14 -6.52 11.03
CA GLY A 288 -0.44 -7.57 10.07
C GLY A 288 -1.86 -8.09 10.24
N HIS A 289 -2.38 -8.76 9.24
CA HIS A 289 -3.77 -9.19 9.19
C HIS A 289 -3.96 -10.50 8.42
N GLY A 290 -5.10 -11.15 8.62
CA GLY A 290 -5.52 -12.22 7.74
C GLY A 290 -5.80 -11.70 6.34
N VAL A 291 -5.42 -12.44 5.31
CA VAL A 291 -5.65 -12.11 3.91
C VAL A 291 -6.03 -13.38 3.13
N ASN A 292 -7.13 -13.30 2.37
CA ASN A 292 -7.65 -14.41 1.56
C ASN A 292 -8.65 -13.89 0.53
N GLN A 293 -9.94 -14.28 0.58
CA GLN A 293 -11.01 -13.65 -0.21
C GLN A 293 -11.35 -12.24 0.27
N LEU A 294 -10.90 -11.88 1.47
CA LEU A 294 -10.98 -10.55 2.03
C LEU A 294 -9.58 -9.93 2.06
N PHE A 295 -9.50 -8.64 1.82
CA PHE A 295 -8.24 -7.91 1.85
C PHE A 295 -7.72 -7.85 3.29
N HIS A 296 -8.58 -7.43 4.25
CA HIS A 296 -8.26 -7.43 5.66
C HIS A 296 -9.28 -8.26 6.45
N CYS A 297 -8.82 -9.25 7.16
CA CYS A 297 -9.65 -10.08 8.03
C CYS A 297 -8.88 -10.54 9.28
N ALA A 298 -9.54 -11.30 10.15
CA ALA A 298 -8.86 -11.89 11.31
C ALA A 298 -7.76 -12.89 10.88
N PRO A 299 -6.61 -12.94 11.60
CA PRO A 299 -6.29 -12.23 12.84
C PRO A 299 -5.70 -10.83 12.60
N THR A 300 -5.74 -9.95 13.60
CA THR A 300 -4.92 -8.73 13.66
C THR A 300 -3.63 -9.04 14.41
N ILE A 301 -2.46 -8.82 13.79
CA ILE A 301 -1.16 -9.28 14.28
C ILE A 301 -0.24 -8.09 14.61
N PRO A 302 -0.21 -7.61 15.87
CA PRO A 302 0.71 -6.55 16.26
C PRO A 302 2.17 -7.01 16.22
N HIS A 303 3.07 -6.12 15.79
CA HIS A 303 4.50 -6.39 15.62
C HIS A 303 5.36 -6.03 16.86
N TYR A 304 4.74 -5.55 17.94
CA TYR A 304 5.41 -5.19 19.19
C TYR A 304 5.18 -6.26 20.29
N ALA A 305 6.11 -6.33 21.22
CA ALA A 305 6.07 -7.28 22.33
C ALA A 305 4.95 -6.97 23.34
N LYS A 306 4.55 -8.00 24.09
CA LYS A 306 3.52 -7.92 25.14
C LYS A 306 2.14 -7.49 24.63
N ASN A 307 1.87 -7.70 23.33
CA ASN A 307 0.54 -7.52 22.76
C ASN A 307 -0.43 -8.62 23.25
N ARG A 308 -1.72 -8.39 23.02
CA ARG A 308 -2.79 -9.29 23.45
C ARG A 308 -3.51 -9.98 22.29
N CYS A 309 -2.85 -10.10 21.13
CA CYS A 309 -3.45 -10.75 19.97
C CYS A 309 -3.88 -12.18 20.33
N PRO A 310 -5.15 -12.53 20.13
CA PRO A 310 -5.64 -13.88 20.38
C PRO A 310 -5.32 -14.81 19.22
N GLY A 311 -5.45 -16.12 19.46
CA GLY A 311 -5.43 -17.14 18.42
C GLY A 311 -4.13 -17.92 18.33
N VAL A 312 -4.27 -19.09 17.73
CA VAL A 312 -3.22 -20.11 17.52
C VAL A 312 -3.14 -20.41 16.04
N MET A 313 -1.96 -20.43 15.48
CA MET A 313 -1.71 -20.78 14.09
C MET A 313 -2.09 -22.23 13.80
N ARG A 314 -2.80 -22.45 12.71
CA ARG A 314 -3.23 -23.80 12.26
C ARG A 314 -3.00 -23.91 10.76
N PRO A 315 -2.71 -25.13 10.25
CA PRO A 315 -2.56 -25.36 8.81
C PRO A 315 -3.76 -24.83 8.01
N GLY A 316 -3.46 -24.21 6.87
CA GLY A 316 -4.46 -23.58 5.99
C GLY A 316 -4.82 -22.14 6.34
N MET A 317 -4.26 -21.53 7.40
CA MET A 317 -4.41 -20.11 7.69
C MET A 317 -3.46 -19.28 6.85
N THR A 318 -3.94 -18.14 6.31
CA THR A 318 -3.14 -17.16 5.58
C THR A 318 -3.22 -15.80 6.24
N PHE A 319 -2.09 -15.10 6.33
CA PHE A 319 -1.97 -13.80 6.99
C PHE A 319 -0.69 -13.09 6.56
N THR A 320 -0.60 -11.78 6.85
CA THR A 320 0.60 -10.98 6.65
C THR A 320 1.44 -10.88 7.92
N ILE A 321 2.73 -10.73 7.75
CA ILE A 321 3.65 -10.17 8.75
C ILE A 321 4.36 -9.02 8.07
N GLU A 322 4.24 -7.81 8.64
CA GLU A 322 4.61 -6.55 7.99
C GLU A 322 5.23 -5.53 8.96
N PRO A 323 6.32 -5.88 9.67
CA PRO A 323 6.91 -4.98 10.66
C PRO A 323 7.33 -3.64 10.06
N MET A 324 7.02 -2.57 10.78
CA MET A 324 7.45 -1.21 10.52
C MET A 324 8.38 -0.77 11.62
N LEU A 325 9.63 -0.46 11.27
CA LEU A 325 10.62 0.10 12.20
C LEU A 325 10.91 1.56 11.87
N SER A 326 11.24 2.35 12.88
CA SER A 326 11.62 3.76 12.76
C SER A 326 12.95 4.03 13.46
N LEU A 327 13.74 4.95 12.91
CA LEU A 327 14.96 5.49 13.56
C LEU A 327 14.65 6.39 14.77
N GLY A 328 13.39 6.73 14.99
CA GLY A 328 12.97 7.62 16.07
C GLY A 328 11.80 7.05 16.87
N SER A 329 10.74 7.84 17.02
CA SER A 329 9.57 7.49 17.82
C SER A 329 8.78 6.32 17.23
N ALA A 330 8.23 5.47 18.12
CA ALA A 330 7.23 4.45 17.74
C ALA A 330 5.82 5.04 17.46
N ARG A 331 5.65 6.36 17.66
CA ARG A 331 4.37 7.07 17.46
C ARG A 331 4.28 7.66 16.06
N ASP A 332 3.07 7.73 15.57
CA ASP A 332 2.71 8.24 14.26
C ASP A 332 1.81 9.48 14.34
N VAL A 333 1.65 10.13 13.22
CA VAL A 333 0.71 11.20 12.95
C VAL A 333 0.12 10.99 11.55
N SER A 334 -1.20 11.11 11.44
CA SER A 334 -1.88 11.04 10.13
C SER A 334 -1.86 12.40 9.43
N TRP A 335 -1.63 12.38 8.12
CA TRP A 335 -1.81 13.57 7.28
C TRP A 335 -3.30 13.85 7.05
N PRO A 336 -3.66 15.09 6.64
CA PRO A 336 -5.05 15.46 6.38
C PRO A 336 -5.68 14.79 5.14
N ASP A 337 -4.99 13.88 4.48
CA ASP A 337 -5.50 13.06 3.38
C ASP A 337 -6.26 11.81 3.87
N ASP A 338 -6.36 11.62 5.19
CA ASP A 338 -6.99 10.49 5.87
C ASP A 338 -6.26 9.13 5.71
N TRP A 339 -5.08 9.10 5.05
CA TRP A 339 -4.33 7.88 4.75
C TRP A 339 -2.87 7.91 5.18
N THR A 340 -2.12 8.91 4.73
CA THR A 340 -0.67 8.95 4.92
C THR A 340 -0.30 9.02 6.40
N ALA A 341 0.44 8.00 6.86
CA ALA A 341 0.95 7.93 8.23
C ALA A 341 2.44 8.27 8.25
N ALA A 342 2.82 9.27 9.03
CA ALA A 342 4.20 9.69 9.20
C ALA A 342 4.70 9.44 10.63
N THR A 343 6.01 9.26 10.82
CA THR A 343 6.60 9.21 12.16
C THR A 343 6.44 10.55 12.88
N LEU A 344 6.07 10.51 14.14
CA LEU A 344 5.90 11.75 14.93
C LEU A 344 7.23 12.50 15.12
N SER A 345 8.37 11.79 15.07
CA SER A 345 9.70 12.38 15.18
C SER A 345 10.25 12.95 13.86
N GLY A 346 9.63 12.65 12.72
CA GLY A 346 10.14 13.01 11.39
C GLY A 346 11.33 12.18 10.92
N ASP A 347 11.70 11.12 11.67
CA ASP A 347 12.78 10.20 11.29
C ASP A 347 12.28 9.14 10.32
N ALA A 348 13.21 8.57 9.54
CA ALA A 348 12.89 7.56 8.54
C ALA A 348 12.26 6.28 9.16
N SER A 349 11.35 5.69 8.41
CA SER A 349 10.72 4.40 8.67
C SER A 349 10.94 3.44 7.49
N ALA A 350 11.01 2.14 7.77
CA ALA A 350 11.05 1.09 6.76
C ALA A 350 10.06 -0.01 7.11
N GLN A 351 9.53 -0.66 6.08
CA GLN A 351 8.61 -1.77 6.19
C GLN A 351 9.00 -2.87 5.20
N PHE A 352 8.76 -4.11 5.58
CA PHE A 352 8.79 -5.28 4.71
C PHE A 352 7.64 -6.20 5.06
N GLU A 353 7.07 -6.84 4.07
CA GLU A 353 5.89 -7.68 4.25
C GLU A 353 5.89 -8.91 3.36
N HIS A 354 5.34 -9.97 3.91
CA HIS A 354 4.97 -11.15 3.15
C HIS A 354 3.59 -11.70 3.55
N THR A 355 2.85 -12.17 2.55
CA THR A 355 1.71 -13.08 2.76
C THR A 355 2.23 -14.49 2.98
N LEU A 356 1.79 -15.12 4.07
CA LEU A 356 2.21 -16.43 4.54
C LEU A 356 1.05 -17.43 4.56
N LEU A 357 1.37 -18.69 4.34
CA LEU A 357 0.48 -19.84 4.56
C LEU A 357 1.07 -20.73 5.65
N VAL A 358 0.31 -21.03 6.69
CA VAL A 358 0.70 -22.06 7.67
C VAL A 358 0.55 -23.44 7.04
N THR A 359 1.63 -24.21 6.97
CA THR A 359 1.66 -25.60 6.49
C THR A 359 1.50 -26.59 7.65
N GLU A 360 1.60 -27.89 7.40
CA GLU A 360 1.48 -28.91 8.46
C GLU A 360 2.67 -28.88 9.45
N ASP A 361 3.83 -28.37 9.03
CA ASP A 361 5.08 -28.42 9.78
C ASP A 361 5.81 -27.06 9.92
N GLY A 362 5.33 -26.01 9.23
CA GLY A 362 5.96 -24.69 9.23
C GLY A 362 5.12 -23.63 8.55
N CYS A 363 5.74 -22.85 7.65
CA CYS A 363 5.03 -21.94 6.78
C CYS A 363 5.64 -21.87 5.36
N GLU A 364 4.79 -21.50 4.41
CA GLU A 364 5.16 -21.17 3.04
C GLU A 364 5.05 -19.63 2.88
N VAL A 365 6.09 -19.01 2.34
CA VAL A 365 6.07 -17.58 1.98
C VAL A 365 5.47 -17.46 0.58
N LEU A 366 4.18 -17.14 0.49
CA LEU A 366 3.45 -17.13 -0.79
C LEU A 366 3.93 -16.01 -1.72
N THR A 367 4.39 -14.90 -1.16
CA THR A 367 4.91 -13.72 -1.90
C THR A 367 6.43 -13.68 -1.94
N ALA A 368 7.10 -14.84 -1.83
CA ALA A 368 8.55 -14.92 -1.85
C ALA A 368 9.17 -14.27 -3.10
N ARG A 369 10.36 -13.71 -2.94
CA ARG A 369 11.13 -13.11 -4.05
C ARG A 369 11.46 -14.17 -5.10
N LEU A 370 11.33 -13.78 -6.36
CA LEU A 370 11.78 -14.55 -7.50
C LEU A 370 13.31 -14.37 -7.68
N PRO A 371 14.00 -15.28 -8.37
CA PRO A 371 15.41 -15.10 -8.68
C PRO A 371 15.71 -13.82 -9.47
N THR A 372 14.70 -13.28 -10.17
CA THR A 372 14.76 -12.07 -10.97
C THR A 372 14.29 -10.83 -10.24
N SER A 373 13.82 -10.91 -9.00
CA SER A 373 13.28 -9.78 -8.25
C SER A 373 14.36 -8.70 -8.05
N PRO A 374 14.10 -7.44 -8.40
CA PRO A 374 15.04 -6.34 -8.26
C PRO A 374 15.20 -5.90 -6.81
N GLY A 375 16.36 -5.32 -6.49
CA GLY A 375 16.63 -4.71 -5.18
C GLY A 375 16.96 -5.70 -4.06
N GLY A 376 17.82 -5.27 -3.15
CA GLY A 376 18.24 -5.99 -1.96
C GLY A 376 19.13 -7.22 -2.21
N PRO A 377 19.87 -7.68 -1.21
CA PRO A 377 20.59 -8.94 -1.30
C PRO A 377 19.59 -10.10 -1.36
N ALA A 378 19.94 -11.15 -2.08
CA ALA A 378 19.20 -12.39 -2.01
C ALA A 378 19.11 -12.88 -0.55
N PRO A 379 18.01 -13.52 -0.12
CA PRO A 379 17.93 -14.09 1.20
C PRO A 379 19.15 -14.97 1.44
N LYS A 380 19.82 -14.80 2.57
CA LYS A 380 20.85 -15.75 2.99
C LYS A 380 20.17 -17.12 3.14
N LYS A 381 20.69 -18.10 2.40
CA LYS A 381 20.21 -19.49 2.49
C LYS A 381 20.38 -20.04 3.90
#